data_71e213c9fdfdbcae3655dd64107d07e3
#
_entry.id   71e213c9fdfdbcae3655dd64107d07e3
#
_cell.length_a   1.000
_cell.length_b   1.000
_cell.length_c   1.000
_cell.angle_alpha   90.00
_cell.angle_beta   90.00
_cell.angle_gamma   90.00
#
_symmetry.space_group_name_H-M   'P 1'
#
loop_
_entity.id
_entity.type
_entity.pdbx_description
1 polymer ?
#
loop_
_entity_poly.entity_id
_entity_poly.type
_entity_poly.pdbx_seq_one_letter_code
_entity_poly.pdbx_strand_id
1 'polypeptide(L)'
;MKPIANSDWQYNKIGIAGPPIKTEQGWFLIYHGTSREKGYCLGAALLDLDNPSKLLARQSEPILEPELDWEINGYIPKVVFSCGQAEIGDRILVYYGGADTVIGVAELSKKGIKF
;
A
#
# COMPACT_ATOMS: atom_id res chain seq x y z
N MET A 1 -8.88 10.46 -3.27
CA MET A 1 -7.53 10.66 -2.63
C MET A 1 -6.59 11.31 -3.63
N LYS A 2 -5.65 12.08 -3.13
CA LYS A 2 -4.63 12.76 -3.95
C LYS A 2 -3.26 12.55 -3.32
N PRO A 3 -2.17 12.76 -4.07
CA PRO A 3 -0.84 12.83 -3.49
C PRO A 3 -0.76 13.90 -2.40
N ILE A 4 0.16 13.72 -1.46
CA ILE A 4 0.37 14.66 -0.36
C ILE A 4 1.70 15.38 -0.60
N ALA A 5 1.64 16.67 -0.92
CA ALA A 5 2.80 17.44 -1.38
C ALA A 5 3.99 17.45 -0.41
N ASN A 6 3.72 17.46 0.90
CA ASN A 6 4.78 17.49 1.93
C ASN A 6 5.12 16.12 2.51
N SER A 7 4.63 15.05 1.92
CA SER A 7 5.01 13.68 2.29
C SER A 7 6.36 13.35 1.65
N ASP A 8 7.16 12.53 2.32
CA ASP A 8 8.47 12.11 1.79
C ASP A 8 8.39 10.84 0.92
N TRP A 9 7.21 10.21 0.82
CA TRP A 9 7.08 8.96 0.07
C TRP A 9 5.92 8.93 -0.94
N GLN A 10 4.96 9.85 -0.87
CA GLN A 10 3.76 9.82 -1.71
C GLN A 10 3.41 11.18 -2.32
N TYR A 11 4.41 12.01 -2.56
CA TYR A 11 4.14 13.37 -3.08
C TYR A 11 3.99 13.43 -4.60
N ASN A 12 4.56 12.45 -5.33
CA ASN A 12 4.60 12.50 -6.79
C ASN A 12 3.30 11.97 -7.41
N LYS A 13 2.96 10.71 -7.13
CA LYS A 13 1.70 10.12 -7.59
C LYS A 13 1.26 8.99 -6.66
N ILE A 14 -0.02 8.65 -6.72
CA ILE A 14 -0.59 7.51 -6.03
C ILE A 14 -1.44 6.69 -6.99
N GLY A 15 -1.64 5.42 -6.67
CA GLY A 15 -2.49 4.52 -7.45
C GLY A 15 -2.97 3.35 -6.61
N ILE A 16 -4.08 2.77 -7.02
CA ILE A 16 -4.68 1.64 -6.31
C ILE A 16 -3.77 0.40 -6.43
N ALA A 17 -3.67 -0.37 -5.34
CA ALA A 17 -2.89 -1.61 -5.35
C ALA A 17 -3.75 -2.87 -5.53
N GLY A 18 -4.99 -2.83 -5.12
CA GLY A 18 -5.95 -3.91 -5.28
C GLY A 18 -7.33 -3.45 -4.88
N PRO A 19 -8.37 -4.28 -5.02
CA PRO A 19 -9.71 -3.87 -4.61
C PRO A 19 -9.76 -3.65 -3.10
N PRO A 20 -10.59 -2.69 -2.64
CA PRO A 20 -10.74 -2.45 -1.21
C PRO A 20 -11.29 -3.68 -0.49
N ILE A 21 -10.89 -3.85 0.76
CA ILE A 21 -11.32 -4.95 1.61
C ILE A 21 -12.31 -4.42 2.63
N LYS A 22 -13.48 -5.03 2.72
CA LYS A 22 -14.48 -4.64 3.70
C LYS A 22 -14.05 -5.04 5.11
N THR A 23 -14.07 -4.09 6.03
CA THR A 23 -13.83 -4.30 7.45
C THR A 23 -14.95 -3.67 8.26
N GLU A 24 -15.00 -3.93 9.58
CA GLU A 24 -15.99 -3.31 10.45
C GLU A 24 -15.82 -1.80 10.54
N GLN A 25 -14.61 -1.30 10.35
CA GLN A 25 -14.28 0.12 10.44
C GLN A 25 -14.54 0.89 9.14
N GLY A 26 -14.54 0.20 8.01
CA GLY A 26 -14.66 0.81 6.70
C GLY A 26 -14.03 -0.06 5.62
N TRP A 27 -13.93 0.47 4.41
CA TRP A 27 -13.21 -0.17 3.32
C TRP A 27 -11.71 0.09 3.49
N PHE A 28 -10.96 -0.97 3.75
CA PHE A 28 -9.50 -0.91 3.86
C PHE A 28 -8.90 -0.92 2.45
N LEU A 29 -8.15 0.12 2.13
CA LEU A 29 -7.54 0.29 0.82
C LEU A 29 -6.02 0.28 0.94
N ILE A 30 -5.39 -0.60 0.16
CA ILE A 30 -3.95 -0.55 -0.04
C ILE A 30 -3.70 0.19 -1.36
N TYR A 31 -2.78 1.12 -1.35
CA TYR A 31 -2.42 1.90 -2.53
C TYR A 31 -0.91 2.08 -2.58
N HIS A 32 -0.38 2.42 -3.76
CA HIS A 32 1.03 2.78 -3.86
C HIS A 32 1.17 4.29 -3.94
N GLY A 33 2.28 4.77 -3.39
CA GLY A 33 2.71 6.15 -3.54
C GLY A 33 4.13 6.18 -4.06
N THR A 34 4.50 7.26 -4.74
CA THR A 34 5.83 7.38 -5.30
C THR A 34 6.51 8.67 -4.88
N SER A 35 7.82 8.58 -4.71
CA SER A 35 8.70 9.70 -4.48
C SER A 35 10.03 9.43 -5.17
N ARG A 36 10.79 10.49 -5.40
CA ARG A 36 12.14 10.33 -5.97
C ARG A 36 13.05 9.61 -4.98
N GLU A 37 12.92 9.90 -3.70
CA GLU A 37 13.79 9.42 -2.66
C GLU A 37 13.53 7.95 -2.31
N LYS A 38 12.25 7.58 -2.18
CA LYS A 38 11.85 6.25 -1.70
C LYS A 38 11.34 5.30 -2.77
N GLY A 39 11.14 5.79 -3.99
CA GLY A 39 10.60 4.98 -5.08
C GLY A 39 9.12 4.68 -4.89
N TYR A 40 8.72 3.43 -5.12
CA TYR A 40 7.35 2.97 -4.94
C TYR A 40 7.19 2.33 -3.58
N CYS A 41 6.27 2.86 -2.77
CA CYS A 41 5.92 2.34 -1.46
C CYS A 41 4.43 2.03 -1.41
N LEU A 42 4.02 1.17 -0.47
CA LEU A 42 2.61 0.88 -0.25
C LEU A 42 2.10 1.62 0.98
N GLY A 43 0.91 2.15 0.88
CA GLY A 43 0.24 2.83 1.98
C GLY A 43 -1.14 2.24 2.24
N ALA A 44 -1.77 2.68 3.32
CA ALA A 44 -3.09 2.22 3.73
C ALA A 44 -4.01 3.40 4.02
N ALA A 45 -5.27 3.23 3.63
CA ALA A 45 -6.33 4.19 3.87
C ALA A 45 -7.62 3.47 4.25
N LEU A 46 -8.52 4.19 4.89
CA LEU A 46 -9.82 3.70 5.29
C LEU A 46 -10.90 4.59 4.67
N LEU A 47 -11.84 3.98 3.98
CA LEU A 47 -12.94 4.68 3.31
C LEU A 47 -14.26 4.34 3.99
N ASP A 48 -15.22 5.27 3.91
CA ASP A 48 -16.53 5.08 4.50
C ASP A 48 -17.27 3.90 3.82
N LEU A 49 -17.89 3.04 4.62
CA LEU A 49 -18.65 1.88 4.13
C LEU A 49 -19.82 2.29 3.24
N ASP A 50 -20.54 3.34 3.60
CA ASP A 50 -21.71 3.79 2.86
C ASP A 50 -21.36 4.71 1.69
N ASN A 51 -20.28 5.47 1.83
CA ASN A 51 -19.80 6.37 0.78
C ASN A 51 -18.30 6.15 0.58
N PRO A 52 -17.89 5.18 -0.27
CA PRO A 52 -16.47 4.85 -0.43
C PRO A 52 -15.60 5.96 -1.02
N SER A 53 -16.21 7.02 -1.54
CA SER A 53 -15.43 8.19 -1.99
C SER A 53 -14.97 9.06 -0.82
N LYS A 54 -15.53 8.84 0.38
CA LYS A 54 -15.17 9.58 1.58
C LYS A 54 -14.01 8.92 2.31
N LEU A 55 -12.92 9.64 2.43
CA LEU A 55 -11.74 9.20 3.18
C LEU A 55 -11.96 9.41 4.67
N LEU A 56 -11.89 8.33 5.45
CA LEU A 56 -11.99 8.38 6.91
C LEU A 56 -10.64 8.54 7.57
N ALA A 57 -9.62 7.83 7.06
CA ALA A 57 -8.27 7.85 7.61
C ALA A 57 -7.26 7.47 6.54
N ARG A 58 -6.03 7.95 6.71
CA ARG A 58 -4.92 7.67 5.79
C ARG A 58 -3.64 7.69 6.61
N GLN A 59 -2.86 6.62 6.55
CA GLN A 59 -1.62 6.55 7.31
C GLN A 59 -0.56 7.48 6.72
N SER A 60 0.17 8.16 7.59
CA SER A 60 1.25 9.06 7.17
C SER A 60 2.49 8.31 6.72
N GLU A 61 2.75 7.15 7.33
CA GLU A 61 3.90 6.31 7.00
C GLU A 61 3.50 5.19 6.06
N PRO A 62 4.40 4.71 5.19
CA PRO A 62 4.09 3.57 4.34
C PRO A 62 3.98 2.29 5.18
N ILE A 63 3.10 1.37 4.76
CA ILE A 63 3.01 0.05 5.39
C ILE A 63 4.07 -0.90 4.86
N LEU A 64 4.62 -0.61 3.69
CA LEU A 64 5.71 -1.36 3.09
C LEU A 64 6.52 -0.43 2.21
N GLU A 65 7.84 -0.43 2.41
CA GLU A 65 8.78 0.32 1.58
C GLU A 65 9.94 -0.57 1.17
N PRO A 66 10.66 -0.24 0.07
CA PRO A 66 11.81 -1.05 -0.34
C PRO A 66 12.90 -1.07 0.75
N GLU A 67 13.20 -2.26 1.27
CA GLU A 67 14.22 -2.47 2.32
C GLU A 67 15.17 -3.60 1.97
N LEU A 68 14.63 -4.69 1.41
CA LEU A 68 15.43 -5.86 1.06
C LEU A 68 16.17 -5.61 -0.25
N ASP A 69 17.30 -6.31 -0.43
CA ASP A 69 18.13 -6.11 -1.61
C ASP A 69 17.34 -6.29 -2.92
N TRP A 70 16.49 -7.31 -2.98
CA TRP A 70 15.69 -7.57 -4.19
C TRP A 70 14.50 -6.61 -4.37
N GLU A 71 14.23 -5.74 -3.40
CA GLU A 71 13.27 -4.64 -3.52
C GLU A 71 13.97 -3.35 -3.96
N ILE A 72 15.25 -3.20 -3.62
CA ILE A 72 16.05 -2.01 -3.92
C ILE A 72 16.73 -2.12 -5.28
N ASN A 73 17.32 -3.28 -5.57
CA ASN A 73 18.10 -3.51 -6.78
C ASN A 73 17.41 -4.52 -7.69
N GLY A 74 17.17 -4.13 -8.94
CA GLY A 74 16.55 -4.97 -9.95
C GLY A 74 16.34 -4.20 -11.22
N TYR A 75 15.37 -4.61 -12.03
CA TYR A 75 15.09 -3.97 -13.31
C TYR A 75 14.69 -2.51 -13.11
N ILE A 76 13.79 -2.23 -12.16
CA ILE A 76 13.46 -0.87 -11.73
C ILE A 76 13.81 -0.78 -10.24
N PRO A 77 14.78 0.07 -9.86
CA PRO A 77 15.20 0.17 -8.45
C PRO A 77 14.12 0.76 -7.53
N LYS A 78 14.15 0.36 -6.26
CA LYS A 78 13.30 0.90 -5.19
C LYS A 78 11.81 0.76 -5.51
N VAL A 79 11.36 -0.47 -5.76
CA VAL A 79 9.96 -0.74 -6.06
C VAL A 79 9.42 -1.84 -5.15
N VAL A 80 8.35 -1.53 -4.42
CA VAL A 80 7.38 -2.49 -3.91
C VAL A 80 6.04 -2.09 -4.53
N PHE A 81 5.58 -2.88 -5.50
CA PHE A 81 4.40 -2.57 -6.29
C PHE A 81 3.42 -3.73 -6.24
N SER A 82 2.20 -3.47 -5.78
CA SER A 82 1.17 -4.50 -5.66
C SER A 82 -0.05 -4.13 -6.51
N CYS A 83 -0.67 -5.14 -7.07
CA CYS A 83 -1.98 -5.03 -7.70
C CYS A 83 -2.90 -6.19 -7.31
N GLY A 84 -2.52 -6.97 -6.29
CA GLY A 84 -3.32 -8.10 -5.83
C GLY A 84 -3.08 -8.44 -4.37
N GLN A 85 -4.15 -8.90 -3.74
CA GLN A 85 -4.15 -9.32 -2.34
C GLN A 85 -5.14 -10.46 -2.14
N ALA A 86 -4.93 -11.27 -1.11
CA ALA A 86 -5.82 -12.36 -0.74
C ALA A 86 -6.23 -12.22 0.71
N GLU A 87 -7.53 -12.41 0.98
CA GLU A 87 -8.07 -12.44 2.32
C GLU A 87 -8.22 -13.88 2.79
N ILE A 88 -7.63 -14.22 3.94
CA ILE A 88 -7.77 -15.54 4.55
C ILE A 88 -8.09 -15.33 6.02
N GLY A 89 -9.38 -15.38 6.38
CA GLY A 89 -9.83 -15.10 7.76
C GLY A 89 -9.42 -13.70 8.18
N ASP A 90 -8.63 -13.59 9.26
CA ASP A 90 -8.12 -12.30 9.75
C ASP A 90 -6.87 -11.82 9.02
N ARG A 91 -6.34 -12.62 8.08
CA ARG A 91 -5.08 -12.33 7.40
C ARG A 91 -5.32 -11.73 6.02
N ILE A 92 -4.49 -10.76 5.67
CA ILE A 92 -4.42 -10.21 4.33
C ILE A 92 -3.02 -10.47 3.79
N LEU A 93 -2.94 -11.22 2.69
CA LEU A 93 -1.68 -11.49 2.00
C LEU A 93 -1.56 -10.50 0.85
N VAL A 94 -0.52 -9.68 0.87
CA VAL A 94 -0.26 -8.68 -0.16
C VAL A 94 0.87 -9.20 -1.04
N TYR A 95 0.55 -9.57 -2.27
CA TYR A 95 1.54 -10.00 -3.24
C TYR A 95 2.07 -8.77 -3.98
N TYR A 96 3.38 -8.65 -4.07
CA TYR A 96 3.98 -7.47 -4.69
C TYR A 96 5.22 -7.82 -5.51
N GLY A 97 5.51 -6.97 -6.49
CA GLY A 97 6.76 -7.02 -7.22
C GLY A 97 7.83 -6.24 -6.49
N GLY A 98 9.02 -6.83 -6.37
CA GLY A 98 10.20 -6.18 -5.82
C GLY A 98 11.15 -5.76 -6.93
N ALA A 99 11.49 -4.48 -7.01
CA ALA A 99 12.38 -3.90 -8.02
C ALA A 99 12.03 -4.35 -9.45
N ASP A 100 10.75 -4.61 -9.69
CA ASP A 100 10.20 -5.06 -10.99
C ASP A 100 10.88 -6.33 -11.53
N THR A 101 11.36 -7.20 -10.64
CA THR A 101 12.11 -8.39 -11.03
C THR A 101 11.58 -9.66 -10.36
N VAL A 102 11.21 -9.60 -9.08
CA VAL A 102 10.80 -10.75 -8.28
C VAL A 102 9.45 -10.51 -7.63
N ILE A 103 8.82 -11.57 -7.14
CA ILE A 103 7.54 -11.50 -6.43
C ILE A 103 7.77 -11.82 -4.97
N GLY A 104 7.28 -10.94 -4.10
CA GLY A 104 7.27 -11.15 -2.65
C GLY A 104 5.85 -11.19 -2.12
N VAL A 105 5.71 -11.54 -0.85
CA VAL A 105 4.43 -11.51 -0.15
C VAL A 105 4.63 -10.91 1.24
N ALA A 106 3.74 -10.00 1.60
CA ALA A 106 3.67 -9.43 2.94
C ALA A 106 2.34 -9.81 3.57
N GLU A 107 2.33 -9.99 4.88
CA GLU A 107 1.14 -10.39 5.61
C GLU A 107 0.71 -9.29 6.57
N LEU A 108 -0.59 -8.98 6.57
CA LEU A 108 -1.22 -8.06 7.52
C LEU A 108 -2.30 -8.80 8.29
N SER A 109 -2.47 -8.45 9.58
CA SER A 109 -3.63 -8.86 10.35
C SER A 109 -4.68 -7.76 10.31
N LYS A 110 -5.94 -8.11 10.01
CA LYS A 110 -7.04 -7.13 10.03
C LYS A 110 -7.20 -6.50 11.41
N LYS A 111 -6.97 -7.28 12.47
CA LYS A 111 -7.05 -6.79 13.85
C LYS A 111 -5.90 -5.86 14.20
N GLY A 112 -4.78 -5.94 13.49
CA GLY A 112 -3.63 -5.11 13.71
C GLY A 112 -3.64 -3.78 12.95
N ILE A 113 -4.64 -3.57 12.08
CA ILE A 113 -4.76 -2.33 11.30
C ILE A 113 -5.23 -1.21 12.21
N LYS A 114 -4.41 -0.18 12.34
CA LYS A 114 -4.72 1.00 13.16
C LYS A 114 -4.42 2.27 12.37
N PHE A 115 -5.32 3.22 12.49
CA PHE A 115 -5.20 4.52 11.83
C PHE A 115 -5.09 5.67 12.81
#